data_6ed5265288980a095413a79d105266c0
#
_entry.id   6ed5265288980a095413a79d105266c0
#
_cell.length_a   1.000
_cell.length_b   1.000
_cell.length_c   1.000
_cell.angle_alpha   90.00
_cell.angle_beta   90.00
_cell.angle_gamma   90.00
#
_symmetry.space_group_name_H-M   'P 1'
#
loop_
_entity.id
_entity.type
_entity.pdbx_description
1 polymer ?
#
loop_
_entity_poly.entity_id
_entity_poly.type
_entity_poly.pdbx_seq_one_letter_code
_entity_poly.pdbx_strand_id
1 'polypeptide(L)'
;MAMSRLRIGVVGVGHFGRYHALKVAASERAALVGVHDPNEERAKTIGWEVGAPDLGFAALLDAADALIIAAPAEAHHALAAAALRAGKHVLVEKPIAATLAEADDLAALATAHKLVLQVGHLERFSAAHAALAGRLGAPLYIEAARIAPFKPRGTDVSVILDLMIHDLDLILALVASPIESVDAVGAAVASPHEDIANARIRFVNGAVATITASRVSPRTERRMRIFARDGTMAIDFANRHLTVVARDRGQPMPGVAGFGIEETSWEDHDSLAAEHAAFIASVLDGAPVVVDAAAGRRALDAALQVMASMANSRARMAASGLLDLTAGH
;
A
#
# COMPACT_ATOMS: atom_id res chain seq x y z
N MET A 1 -5.33 36.50 5.17
CA MET A 1 -5.58 35.92 3.85
C MET A 1 -6.25 34.56 4.05
N ALA A 2 -7.38 34.28 3.44
CA ALA A 2 -7.97 32.94 3.47
C ALA A 2 -6.97 31.98 2.82
N MET A 3 -6.57 30.91 3.53
CA MET A 3 -5.70 29.88 2.94
C MET A 3 -6.43 29.24 1.76
N SER A 4 -5.78 29.18 0.62
CA SER A 4 -6.32 28.52 -0.57
C SER A 4 -6.53 27.03 -0.25
N ARG A 5 -7.77 26.56 -0.35
CA ARG A 5 -8.12 25.15 -0.18
C ARG A 5 -7.93 24.43 -1.52
N LEU A 6 -7.27 23.27 -1.50
CA LEU A 6 -7.11 22.43 -2.69
C LEU A 6 -8.46 21.84 -3.09
N ARG A 7 -8.89 22.04 -4.33
CA ARG A 7 -10.14 21.46 -4.87
C ARG A 7 -9.89 20.03 -5.29
N ILE A 8 -10.48 19.08 -4.57
CA ILE A 8 -10.26 17.63 -4.79
C ILE A 8 -11.53 16.97 -5.24
N GLY A 9 -11.46 16.19 -6.34
CA GLY A 9 -12.49 15.25 -6.77
C GLY A 9 -12.13 13.81 -6.39
N VAL A 10 -13.12 12.97 -6.10
CA VAL A 10 -12.92 11.55 -5.82
C VAL A 10 -13.56 10.70 -6.92
N VAL A 11 -12.76 9.79 -7.51
CA VAL A 11 -13.16 8.89 -8.60
C VAL A 11 -13.14 7.45 -8.10
N GLY A 12 -14.30 6.76 -8.24
CA GLY A 12 -14.50 5.45 -7.63
C GLY A 12 -14.90 5.59 -6.17
N VAL A 13 -16.21 5.67 -5.89
CA VAL A 13 -16.72 5.81 -4.51
C VAL A 13 -17.27 4.49 -3.96
N GLY A 14 -16.57 3.40 -4.24
CA GLY A 14 -16.73 2.12 -3.57
C GLY A 14 -16.35 2.20 -2.09
N HIS A 15 -15.97 1.06 -1.52
CA HIS A 15 -15.65 0.98 -0.08
C HIS A 15 -14.55 1.98 0.34
N PHE A 16 -13.39 1.95 -0.31
CA PHE A 16 -12.28 2.86 0.02
C PHE A 16 -12.55 4.29 -0.43
N GLY A 17 -13.07 4.49 -1.64
CA GLY A 17 -13.36 5.82 -2.16
C GLY A 17 -14.36 6.60 -1.32
N ARG A 18 -15.33 5.94 -0.68
CA ARG A 18 -16.21 6.57 0.31
C ARG A 18 -15.40 7.16 1.48
N TYR A 19 -14.42 6.41 2.01
CA TYR A 19 -13.58 6.94 3.08
C TYR A 19 -12.72 8.11 2.62
N HIS A 20 -12.16 8.05 1.41
CA HIS A 20 -11.44 9.18 0.82
C HIS A 20 -12.34 10.42 0.73
N ALA A 21 -13.56 10.29 0.22
CA ALA A 21 -14.51 11.41 0.10
C ALA A 21 -14.84 12.02 1.46
N LEU A 22 -15.08 11.19 2.50
CA LEU A 22 -15.31 11.65 3.87
C LEU A 22 -14.10 12.41 4.43
N LYS A 23 -12.86 11.93 4.20
CA LYS A 23 -11.65 12.61 4.68
C LYS A 23 -11.41 13.94 3.98
N VAL A 24 -11.64 14.02 2.66
CA VAL A 24 -11.53 15.28 1.94
C VAL A 24 -12.59 16.28 2.42
N ALA A 25 -13.85 15.84 2.60
CA ALA A 25 -14.92 16.69 3.09
C ALA A 25 -14.65 17.27 4.49
N ALA A 26 -13.98 16.51 5.36
CA ALA A 26 -13.61 16.93 6.71
C ALA A 26 -12.31 17.76 6.76
N SER A 27 -11.58 17.93 5.66
CA SER A 27 -10.29 18.63 5.64
C SER A 27 -10.47 20.14 5.67
N GLU A 28 -9.69 20.81 6.52
CA GLU A 28 -9.62 22.28 6.53
C GLU A 28 -8.84 22.85 5.34
N ARG A 29 -7.90 22.07 4.77
CA ARG A 29 -7.01 22.48 3.69
C ARG A 29 -7.46 22.03 2.30
N ALA A 30 -8.53 21.22 2.20
CA ALA A 30 -9.12 20.80 0.93
C ALA A 30 -10.62 21.14 0.86
N ALA A 31 -11.15 21.13 -0.35
CA ALA A 31 -12.57 21.22 -0.64
C ALA A 31 -12.95 20.06 -1.56
N LEU A 32 -13.88 19.21 -1.13
CA LEU A 32 -14.45 18.18 -1.98
C LEU A 32 -15.38 18.84 -3.01
N VAL A 33 -14.99 18.82 -4.28
CA VAL A 33 -15.75 19.49 -5.35
C VAL A 33 -16.72 18.57 -6.08
N GLY A 34 -16.60 17.26 -5.86
CA GLY A 34 -17.52 16.28 -6.42
C GLY A 34 -16.99 14.86 -6.28
N VAL A 35 -17.87 13.92 -6.54
CA VAL A 35 -17.57 12.48 -6.60
C VAL A 35 -17.99 11.92 -7.96
N HIS A 36 -17.31 10.86 -8.40
CA HIS A 36 -17.63 10.13 -9.61
C HIS A 36 -17.57 8.62 -9.39
N ASP A 37 -18.57 7.91 -9.90
CA ASP A 37 -18.57 6.45 -10.00
C ASP A 37 -19.41 6.05 -11.24
N PRO A 38 -19.01 5.02 -12.01
CA PRO A 38 -19.83 4.52 -13.12
C PRO A 38 -21.18 3.97 -12.65
N ASN A 39 -21.30 3.58 -11.39
CA ASN A 39 -22.59 3.30 -10.76
C ASN A 39 -23.20 4.60 -10.23
N GLU A 40 -24.14 5.17 -10.99
CA GLU A 40 -24.79 6.44 -10.67
C GLU A 40 -25.49 6.45 -9.31
N GLU A 41 -26.13 5.36 -8.90
CA GLU A 41 -26.79 5.29 -7.59
C GLU A 41 -25.78 5.40 -6.45
N ARG A 42 -24.61 4.75 -6.61
CA ARG A 42 -23.52 4.84 -5.65
C ARG A 42 -22.96 6.26 -5.61
N ALA A 43 -22.72 6.88 -6.76
CA ALA A 43 -22.25 8.27 -6.85
C ALA A 43 -23.22 9.23 -6.15
N LYS A 44 -24.52 9.12 -6.41
CA LYS A 44 -25.58 9.93 -5.75
C LYS A 44 -25.62 9.70 -4.24
N THR A 45 -25.61 8.44 -3.82
CA THR A 45 -25.66 8.08 -2.38
C THR A 45 -24.49 8.66 -1.61
N ILE A 46 -23.27 8.47 -2.13
CA ILE A 46 -22.06 8.98 -1.47
C ILE A 46 -21.96 10.49 -1.60
N GLY A 47 -22.31 11.06 -2.75
CA GLY A 47 -22.36 12.52 -2.93
C GLY A 47 -23.26 13.20 -1.91
N TRP A 48 -24.45 12.64 -1.67
CA TRP A 48 -25.38 13.13 -0.65
C TRP A 48 -24.79 13.00 0.77
N GLU A 49 -24.16 11.85 1.09
CA GLU A 49 -23.54 11.60 2.39
C GLU A 49 -22.44 12.60 2.74
N VAL A 50 -21.62 12.96 1.75
CA VAL A 50 -20.45 13.85 1.96
C VAL A 50 -20.75 15.32 1.63
N GLY A 51 -21.97 15.64 1.21
CA GLY A 51 -22.39 16.99 0.85
C GLY A 51 -21.72 17.54 -0.41
N ALA A 52 -21.40 16.67 -1.39
CA ALA A 52 -20.77 17.03 -2.65
C ALA A 52 -21.59 16.52 -3.85
N PRO A 53 -21.56 17.20 -5.01
CA PRO A 53 -22.29 16.76 -6.20
C PRO A 53 -21.70 15.45 -6.76
N ASP A 54 -22.56 14.59 -7.31
CA ASP A 54 -22.18 13.53 -8.21
C ASP A 54 -21.98 14.11 -9.62
N LEU A 55 -20.79 13.97 -10.16
CA LEU A 55 -20.40 14.57 -11.44
C LEU A 55 -19.96 13.49 -12.44
N GLY A 56 -20.23 13.74 -13.72
CA GLY A 56 -19.53 13.00 -14.78
C GLY A 56 -18.02 13.26 -14.73
N PHE A 57 -17.20 12.28 -15.14
CA PHE A 57 -15.74 12.36 -15.04
C PHE A 57 -15.16 13.63 -15.66
N ALA A 58 -15.62 14.04 -16.86
CA ALA A 58 -15.16 15.27 -17.51
C ALA A 58 -15.46 16.53 -16.67
N ALA A 59 -16.68 16.64 -16.14
CA ALA A 59 -17.08 17.76 -15.29
C ALA A 59 -16.28 17.79 -13.97
N LEU A 60 -15.95 16.62 -13.42
CA LEU A 60 -15.10 16.52 -12.22
C LEU A 60 -13.67 16.97 -12.52
N LEU A 61 -13.10 16.61 -13.68
CA LEU A 61 -11.80 17.09 -14.14
C LEU A 61 -11.77 18.62 -14.24
N ASP A 62 -12.82 19.23 -14.80
CA ASP A 62 -12.88 20.68 -14.93
C ASP A 62 -12.97 21.39 -13.57
N ALA A 63 -13.71 20.81 -12.63
CA ALA A 63 -13.95 21.41 -11.31
C ALA A 63 -12.76 21.29 -10.35
N ALA A 64 -11.91 20.26 -10.50
CA ALA A 64 -10.88 19.90 -9.53
C ALA A 64 -9.49 20.48 -9.88
N ASP A 65 -8.64 20.65 -8.87
CA ASP A 65 -7.19 20.85 -8.99
C ASP A 65 -6.44 19.53 -8.87
N ALA A 66 -7.03 18.57 -8.14
CA ALA A 66 -6.48 17.26 -7.90
C ALA A 66 -7.58 16.19 -7.88
N LEU A 67 -7.23 14.96 -8.24
CA LEU A 67 -8.11 13.79 -8.12
C LEU A 67 -7.53 12.75 -7.18
N ILE A 68 -8.41 12.12 -6.41
CA ILE A 68 -8.16 10.87 -5.71
C ILE A 68 -8.84 9.76 -6.51
N ILE A 69 -8.07 8.75 -6.93
CA ILE A 69 -8.55 7.63 -7.76
C ILE A 69 -8.56 6.37 -6.91
N ALA A 70 -9.75 5.90 -6.56
CA ALA A 70 -10.00 4.71 -5.75
C ALA A 70 -10.93 3.72 -6.51
N ALA A 71 -10.76 3.68 -7.82
CA ALA A 71 -11.41 2.76 -8.74
C ALA A 71 -10.75 1.35 -8.68
N PRO A 72 -11.25 0.33 -9.38
CA PRO A 72 -10.51 -0.92 -9.61
C PRO A 72 -9.17 -0.69 -10.32
N ALA A 73 -8.17 -1.52 -10.00
CA ALA A 73 -6.79 -1.32 -10.45
C ALA A 73 -6.63 -1.23 -11.97
N GLU A 74 -7.45 -1.95 -12.72
CA GLU A 74 -7.45 -1.92 -14.20
C GLU A 74 -7.84 -0.55 -14.76
N ALA A 75 -8.56 0.26 -14.00
CA ALA A 75 -8.96 1.60 -14.41
C ALA A 75 -7.98 2.70 -13.96
N HIS A 76 -7.03 2.39 -13.06
CA HIS A 76 -6.11 3.37 -12.48
C HIS A 76 -5.33 4.14 -13.55
N HIS A 77 -4.69 3.42 -14.48
CA HIS A 77 -3.89 4.06 -15.54
C HIS A 77 -4.73 5.03 -16.38
N ALA A 78 -5.87 4.57 -16.92
CA ALA A 78 -6.69 5.40 -17.81
C ALA A 78 -7.17 6.67 -17.12
N LEU A 79 -7.65 6.56 -15.88
CA LEU A 79 -8.16 7.69 -15.10
C LEU A 79 -7.04 8.65 -14.66
N ALA A 80 -5.92 8.12 -14.16
CA ALA A 80 -4.79 8.91 -13.72
C ALA A 80 -4.10 9.62 -14.89
N ALA A 81 -3.90 8.94 -16.02
CA ALA A 81 -3.32 9.54 -17.22
C ALA A 81 -4.21 10.67 -17.77
N ALA A 82 -5.54 10.50 -17.79
CA ALA A 82 -6.46 11.54 -18.18
C ALA A 82 -6.36 12.76 -17.25
N ALA A 83 -6.29 12.54 -15.93
CA ALA A 83 -6.12 13.60 -14.95
C ALA A 83 -4.80 14.36 -15.12
N LEU A 84 -3.67 13.63 -15.23
CA LEU A 84 -2.35 14.23 -15.42
C LEU A 84 -2.25 15.02 -16.72
N ARG A 85 -2.79 14.49 -17.84
CA ARG A 85 -2.86 15.22 -19.12
C ARG A 85 -3.72 16.49 -19.04
N ALA A 86 -4.76 16.49 -18.19
CA ALA A 86 -5.57 17.66 -17.90
C ALA A 86 -4.93 18.64 -16.89
N GLY A 87 -3.67 18.41 -16.50
CA GLY A 87 -2.96 19.26 -15.56
C GLY A 87 -3.40 19.12 -14.10
N LYS A 88 -3.98 17.97 -13.71
CA LYS A 88 -4.45 17.71 -12.34
C LYS A 88 -3.44 16.86 -11.57
N HIS A 89 -3.22 17.20 -10.29
CA HIS A 89 -2.49 16.36 -9.37
C HIS A 89 -3.28 15.08 -9.07
N VAL A 90 -2.59 13.98 -8.76
CA VAL A 90 -3.24 12.68 -8.57
C VAL A 90 -2.73 11.99 -7.31
N LEU A 91 -3.66 11.51 -6.49
CA LEU A 91 -3.46 10.43 -5.55
C LEU A 91 -4.18 9.21 -6.10
N VAL A 92 -3.47 8.12 -6.38
CA VAL A 92 -4.04 6.87 -6.89
C VAL A 92 -3.86 5.75 -5.87
N GLU A 93 -4.92 4.98 -5.62
CA GLU A 93 -4.86 3.81 -4.74
C GLU A 93 -3.89 2.75 -5.26
N LYS A 94 -3.42 1.91 -4.35
CA LYS A 94 -2.56 0.77 -4.69
C LYS A 94 -3.36 -0.34 -5.42
N PRO A 95 -2.74 -1.08 -6.35
CA PRO A 95 -1.43 -0.78 -6.98
C PRO A 95 -1.52 0.44 -7.90
N ILE A 96 -0.41 1.11 -8.15
CA ILE A 96 -0.38 2.32 -8.99
C ILE A 96 -1.04 2.12 -10.38
N ALA A 97 -0.91 0.92 -10.95
CA ALA A 97 -1.47 0.49 -12.23
C ALA A 97 -1.52 -1.04 -12.29
N ALA A 98 -2.09 -1.60 -13.35
CA ALA A 98 -2.11 -3.05 -13.57
C ALA A 98 -0.78 -3.61 -14.10
N THR A 99 0.00 -2.82 -14.84
CA THR A 99 1.27 -3.21 -15.46
C THR A 99 2.39 -2.22 -15.19
N LEU A 100 3.65 -2.68 -15.32
CA LEU A 100 4.81 -1.79 -15.16
C LEU A 100 4.88 -0.72 -16.24
N ALA A 101 4.48 -1.04 -17.46
CA ALA A 101 4.46 -0.07 -18.57
C ALA A 101 3.47 1.08 -18.28
N GLU A 102 2.31 0.77 -17.71
CA GLU A 102 1.34 1.78 -17.28
C GLU A 102 1.88 2.62 -16.12
N ALA A 103 2.55 2.00 -15.15
CA ALA A 103 3.18 2.72 -14.03
C ALA A 103 4.28 3.66 -14.53
N ASP A 104 5.08 3.23 -15.51
CA ASP A 104 6.13 4.03 -16.15
C ASP A 104 5.54 5.22 -16.94
N ASP A 105 4.43 5.03 -17.67
CA ASP A 105 3.71 6.11 -18.38
C ASP A 105 3.17 7.16 -17.38
N LEU A 106 2.54 6.73 -16.28
CA LEU A 106 2.06 7.65 -15.24
C LEU A 106 3.18 8.48 -14.62
N ALA A 107 4.33 7.84 -14.32
CA ALA A 107 5.50 8.53 -13.78
C ALA A 107 6.06 9.57 -14.77
N ALA A 108 6.12 9.21 -16.06
CA ALA A 108 6.57 10.10 -17.13
C ALA A 108 5.60 11.30 -17.31
N LEU A 109 4.29 11.05 -17.32
CA LEU A 109 3.26 12.10 -17.41
C LEU A 109 3.34 13.07 -16.22
N ALA A 110 3.43 12.57 -14.99
CA ALA A 110 3.54 13.39 -13.80
C ALA A 110 4.79 14.29 -13.87
N THR A 111 5.93 13.73 -14.29
CA THR A 111 7.19 14.46 -14.44
C THR A 111 7.10 15.52 -15.54
N ALA A 112 6.59 15.18 -16.72
CA ALA A 112 6.46 16.07 -17.86
C ALA A 112 5.58 17.29 -17.56
N HIS A 113 4.50 17.08 -16.82
CA HIS A 113 3.55 18.14 -16.44
C HIS A 113 3.89 18.81 -15.09
N LYS A 114 4.96 18.38 -14.39
CA LYS A 114 5.35 18.86 -13.05
C LYS A 114 4.22 18.75 -12.02
N LEU A 115 3.54 17.62 -12.04
CA LEU A 115 2.41 17.33 -11.17
C LEU A 115 2.79 16.36 -10.06
N VAL A 116 2.11 16.48 -8.94
CA VAL A 116 2.21 15.52 -7.85
C VAL A 116 1.44 14.25 -8.26
N LEU A 117 2.12 13.11 -8.20
CA LEU A 117 1.53 11.78 -8.27
C LEU A 117 1.94 11.01 -7.02
N GLN A 118 0.98 10.77 -6.12
CA GLN A 118 1.15 9.98 -4.90
C GLN A 118 0.40 8.67 -5.03
N VAL A 119 0.97 7.59 -4.49
CA VAL A 119 0.36 6.26 -4.50
C VAL A 119 -0.14 5.89 -3.10
N GLY A 120 -1.34 5.32 -3.01
CA GLY A 120 -2.07 5.01 -1.78
C GLY A 120 -1.49 3.80 -1.01
N HIS A 121 -0.20 3.79 -0.71
CA HIS A 121 0.39 2.83 0.22
C HIS A 121 0.21 3.32 1.66
N LEU A 122 -1.00 3.16 2.17
CA LEU A 122 -1.50 3.68 3.43
C LEU A 122 -0.60 3.37 4.65
N GLU A 123 0.07 2.20 4.66
CA GLU A 123 0.94 1.80 5.77
C GLU A 123 2.13 2.75 5.98
N ARG A 124 2.56 3.47 4.93
CA ARG A 124 3.64 4.47 5.00
C ARG A 124 3.26 5.71 5.81
N PHE A 125 1.98 5.90 6.05
CA PHE A 125 1.41 7.02 6.82
C PHE A 125 0.97 6.58 8.21
N SER A 126 1.21 5.32 8.59
CA SER A 126 0.83 4.79 9.89
C SER A 126 1.78 5.22 11.01
N ALA A 127 1.27 5.34 12.23
CA ALA A 127 2.09 5.54 13.42
C ALA A 127 3.13 4.41 13.60
N ALA A 128 2.80 3.21 13.16
CA ALA A 128 3.70 2.07 13.14
C ALA A 128 4.94 2.34 12.28
N HIS A 129 4.76 2.86 11.06
CA HIS A 129 5.87 3.20 10.18
C HIS A 129 6.74 4.33 10.78
N ALA A 130 6.11 5.36 11.34
CA ALA A 130 6.82 6.43 12.04
C ALA A 130 7.63 5.91 13.24
N ALA A 131 7.12 4.92 13.96
CA ALA A 131 7.80 4.30 15.10
C ALA A 131 9.04 3.48 14.69
N LEU A 132 9.15 3.03 13.44
CA LEU A 132 10.32 2.29 12.94
C LEU A 132 11.51 3.21 12.60
N ALA A 133 11.26 4.47 12.29
CA ALA A 133 12.26 5.37 11.73
C ALA A 133 13.47 5.58 12.66
N GLY A 134 14.68 5.35 12.14
CA GLY A 134 15.95 5.64 12.84
C GLY A 134 16.25 4.77 14.07
N ARG A 135 15.51 3.67 14.27
CA ARG A 135 15.66 2.80 15.46
C ARG A 135 16.81 1.81 15.33
N LEU A 136 17.04 1.26 14.15
CA LEU A 136 18.14 0.34 13.85
C LEU A 136 18.82 0.73 12.53
N GLY A 137 19.99 0.16 12.31
CA GLY A 137 20.72 0.23 11.05
C GLY A 137 20.04 -0.57 9.92
N ALA A 138 20.76 -0.77 8.81
CA ALA A 138 20.24 -1.49 7.66
C ALA A 138 19.79 -2.92 8.01
N PRO A 139 18.60 -3.34 7.59
CA PRO A 139 18.12 -4.70 7.83
C PRO A 139 19.02 -5.75 7.16
N LEU A 140 19.30 -6.82 7.89
CA LEU A 140 19.90 -8.05 7.35
C LEU A 140 18.84 -9.07 6.97
N TYR A 141 17.80 -9.15 7.80
CA TYR A 141 16.67 -10.05 7.60
C TYR A 141 15.37 -9.43 8.11
N ILE A 142 14.29 -9.61 7.34
CA ILE A 142 12.94 -9.17 7.70
C ILE A 142 11.98 -10.36 7.60
N GLU A 143 11.15 -10.55 8.61
CA GLU A 143 9.97 -11.42 8.57
C GLU A 143 8.71 -10.56 8.63
N ALA A 144 7.75 -10.81 7.74
CA ALA A 144 6.44 -10.16 7.78
C ALA A 144 5.32 -11.20 7.66
N ALA A 145 4.25 -10.98 8.42
CA ALA A 145 3.05 -11.79 8.35
C ALA A 145 1.81 -10.88 8.35
N ARG A 146 0.99 -11.03 7.30
CA ARG A 146 -0.30 -10.34 7.15
C ARG A 146 -1.39 -11.38 6.89
N ILE A 147 -2.07 -11.75 7.94
CA ILE A 147 -3.02 -12.84 7.98
C ILE A 147 -4.38 -12.30 8.42
N ALA A 148 -5.44 -12.65 7.72
CA ALA A 148 -6.80 -12.18 7.99
C ALA A 148 -7.83 -13.29 7.78
N PRO A 149 -8.99 -13.21 8.45
CA PRO A 149 -10.16 -14.02 8.10
C PRO A 149 -10.68 -13.70 6.71
N PHE A 150 -11.27 -14.72 6.08
CA PHE A 150 -11.88 -14.56 4.78
C PHE A 150 -13.02 -13.53 4.80
N LYS A 151 -13.00 -12.66 3.81
CA LYS A 151 -14.08 -11.68 3.54
C LYS A 151 -14.44 -11.77 2.06
N PRO A 152 -15.73 -11.70 1.68
CA PRO A 152 -16.14 -11.83 0.26
C PRO A 152 -15.80 -10.59 -0.61
N ARG A 153 -14.90 -9.73 -0.16
CA ARG A 153 -14.38 -8.56 -0.89
C ARG A 153 -12.90 -8.71 -1.18
N GLY A 154 -12.42 -8.15 -2.31
CA GLY A 154 -11.02 -8.25 -2.72
C GLY A 154 -10.63 -9.65 -3.19
N THR A 155 -11.64 -10.52 -3.48
CA THR A 155 -11.44 -11.88 -3.96
C THR A 155 -11.28 -11.94 -5.48
N ASP A 156 -11.44 -10.84 -6.15
CA ASP A 156 -11.24 -10.61 -7.58
C ASP A 156 -9.74 -10.47 -7.96
N VAL A 157 -8.88 -10.34 -6.95
CA VAL A 157 -7.42 -10.28 -7.13
C VAL A 157 -6.70 -11.26 -6.20
N SER A 158 -5.43 -11.58 -6.56
CA SER A 158 -4.56 -12.39 -5.70
C SER A 158 -4.28 -11.71 -4.35
N VAL A 159 -4.11 -12.50 -3.28
CA VAL A 159 -3.69 -12.03 -1.95
C VAL A 159 -2.39 -11.22 -1.99
N ILE A 160 -1.59 -11.36 -3.04
CA ILE A 160 -0.37 -10.57 -3.23
C ILE A 160 -0.73 -9.10 -3.48
N LEU A 161 -1.64 -8.81 -4.40
CA LEU A 161 -2.06 -7.45 -4.72
C LEU A 161 -3.03 -6.86 -3.68
N ASP A 162 -3.77 -7.72 -2.97
CA ASP A 162 -4.69 -7.29 -1.90
C ASP A 162 -3.93 -6.97 -0.61
N LEU A 163 -3.14 -7.93 -0.09
CA LEU A 163 -2.52 -7.87 1.24
C LEU A 163 -0.99 -7.74 1.21
N MET A 164 -0.27 -8.62 0.47
CA MET A 164 1.19 -8.69 0.54
C MET A 164 1.87 -7.41 0.06
N ILE A 165 1.28 -6.71 -0.89
CA ILE A 165 1.83 -5.48 -1.49
C ILE A 165 2.11 -4.38 -0.45
N HIS A 166 1.36 -4.34 0.64
CA HIS A 166 1.60 -3.40 1.74
C HIS A 166 2.92 -3.69 2.46
N ASP A 167 3.21 -4.97 2.72
CA ASP A 167 4.46 -5.37 3.37
C ASP A 167 5.63 -5.31 2.40
N LEU A 168 5.40 -5.59 1.11
CA LEU A 168 6.40 -5.39 0.06
C LEU A 168 6.85 -3.93 -0.02
N ASP A 169 5.92 -2.97 -0.04
CA ASP A 169 6.27 -1.55 -0.05
C ASP A 169 7.09 -1.14 1.18
N LEU A 170 6.66 -1.54 2.38
CA LEU A 170 7.40 -1.25 3.61
C LEU A 170 8.82 -1.85 3.60
N ILE A 171 8.97 -3.10 3.17
CA ILE A 171 10.25 -3.80 3.12
C ILE A 171 11.19 -3.14 2.09
N LEU A 172 10.67 -2.79 0.90
CA LEU A 172 11.45 -2.10 -0.13
C LEU A 172 11.96 -0.73 0.33
N ALA A 173 11.17 -0.04 1.14
CA ALA A 173 11.58 1.23 1.73
C ALA A 173 12.66 1.07 2.81
N LEU A 174 12.58 0.01 3.63
CA LEU A 174 13.52 -0.26 4.71
C LEU A 174 14.85 -0.81 4.20
N VAL A 175 14.83 -1.72 3.20
CA VAL A 175 16.04 -2.37 2.67
C VAL A 175 16.79 -1.47 1.69
N ALA A 176 16.07 -0.63 0.94
CA ALA A 176 16.60 0.33 -0.03
C ALA A 176 17.62 -0.29 -1.02
N SER A 177 17.36 -1.52 -1.50
CA SER A 177 18.20 -2.26 -2.44
C SER A 177 17.34 -2.95 -3.50
N PRO A 178 17.81 -3.14 -4.74
CA PRO A 178 17.09 -3.91 -5.75
C PRO A 178 16.89 -5.37 -5.32
N ILE A 179 15.82 -5.98 -5.82
CA ILE A 179 15.57 -7.41 -5.68
C ILE A 179 16.55 -8.17 -6.59
N GLU A 180 17.22 -9.17 -6.03
CA GLU A 180 18.08 -10.11 -6.76
C GLU A 180 17.30 -11.35 -7.21
N SER A 181 16.48 -11.91 -6.32
CA SER A 181 15.68 -13.11 -6.60
C SER A 181 14.48 -13.23 -5.69
N VAL A 182 13.46 -13.92 -6.19
CA VAL A 182 12.22 -14.24 -5.47
C VAL A 182 11.96 -15.73 -5.58
N ASP A 183 11.69 -16.37 -4.44
CA ASP A 183 11.16 -17.73 -4.35
C ASP A 183 9.83 -17.69 -3.60
N ALA A 184 8.74 -18.14 -4.26
CA ALA A 184 7.41 -18.00 -3.70
C ALA A 184 6.52 -19.20 -4.01
N VAL A 185 5.60 -19.46 -3.08
CA VAL A 185 4.55 -20.49 -3.18
C VAL A 185 3.24 -19.92 -2.70
N GLY A 186 2.14 -20.38 -3.28
CA GLY A 186 0.80 -19.95 -2.89
C GLY A 186 -0.27 -20.89 -3.41
N ALA A 187 -1.48 -20.73 -2.88
CA ALA A 187 -2.62 -21.56 -3.25
C ALA A 187 -3.91 -20.73 -3.23
N ALA A 188 -4.79 -21.06 -4.17
CA ALA A 188 -6.21 -20.74 -4.14
C ALA A 188 -6.91 -21.75 -3.22
N VAL A 189 -7.69 -21.29 -2.26
CA VAL A 189 -8.37 -22.12 -1.26
C VAL A 189 -9.87 -21.86 -1.24
N ALA A 190 -10.28 -20.60 -1.18
CA ALA A 190 -11.66 -20.17 -1.03
C ALA A 190 -12.12 -19.21 -2.15
N SER A 191 -11.22 -18.79 -3.03
CA SER A 191 -11.52 -17.93 -4.17
C SER A 191 -10.82 -18.42 -5.44
N PRO A 192 -11.14 -17.86 -6.63
CA PRO A 192 -10.45 -18.22 -7.89
C PRO A 192 -8.96 -17.81 -7.92
N HIS A 193 -8.53 -16.91 -7.04
CA HIS A 193 -7.17 -16.41 -6.95
C HIS A 193 -6.47 -16.95 -5.71
N GLU A 194 -5.15 -16.77 -5.63
CA GLU A 194 -4.40 -17.20 -4.46
C GLU A 194 -4.90 -16.48 -3.20
N ASP A 195 -5.25 -17.27 -2.19
CA ASP A 195 -5.74 -16.82 -0.88
C ASP A 195 -4.66 -16.86 0.19
N ILE A 196 -3.60 -17.63 -0.06
CA ILE A 196 -2.40 -17.72 0.76
C ILE A 196 -1.17 -17.69 -0.13
N ALA A 197 -0.14 -16.96 0.31
CA ALA A 197 1.16 -16.91 -0.32
C ALA A 197 2.28 -16.76 0.72
N ASN A 198 3.41 -17.42 0.45
CA ASN A 198 4.67 -17.19 1.14
C ASN A 198 5.72 -16.85 0.10
N ALA A 199 6.50 -15.80 0.35
CA ALA A 199 7.57 -15.33 -0.53
C ALA A 199 8.85 -15.13 0.27
N ARG A 200 9.98 -15.59 -0.28
CA ARG A 200 11.33 -15.28 0.18
C ARG A 200 12.00 -14.43 -0.90
N ILE A 201 12.41 -13.23 -0.51
CA ILE A 201 13.02 -12.23 -1.39
C ILE A 201 14.47 -12.03 -0.94
N ARG A 202 15.42 -12.14 -1.87
CA ARG A 202 16.82 -11.77 -1.69
C ARG A 202 17.09 -10.45 -2.38
N PHE A 203 17.84 -9.58 -1.74
CA PHE A 203 18.25 -8.28 -2.27
C PHE A 203 19.72 -8.29 -2.68
N VAL A 204 20.08 -7.42 -3.62
CA VAL A 204 21.45 -7.29 -4.15
C VAL A 204 22.47 -6.97 -3.05
N ASN A 205 22.07 -6.22 -2.02
CA ASN A 205 22.92 -5.93 -0.87
C ASN A 205 23.08 -7.12 0.12
N GLY A 206 22.49 -8.29 -0.19
CA GLY A 206 22.54 -9.50 0.61
C GLY A 206 21.45 -9.65 1.67
N ALA A 207 20.64 -8.59 1.90
CA ALA A 207 19.49 -8.68 2.81
C ALA A 207 18.46 -9.70 2.30
N VAL A 208 17.66 -10.25 3.20
CA VAL A 208 16.61 -11.22 2.88
C VAL A 208 15.32 -10.82 3.58
N ALA A 209 14.19 -10.96 2.89
CA ALA A 209 12.86 -10.85 3.50
C ALA A 209 12.06 -12.14 3.28
N THR A 210 11.27 -12.53 4.28
CA THR A 210 10.25 -13.58 4.15
C THR A 210 8.90 -12.99 4.52
N ILE A 211 7.92 -13.18 3.65
CA ILE A 211 6.59 -12.57 3.78
C ILE A 211 5.54 -13.67 3.65
N THR A 212 4.61 -13.72 4.61
CA THR A 212 3.42 -14.56 4.51
C THR A 212 2.19 -13.66 4.46
N ALA A 213 1.35 -13.85 3.43
CA ALA A 213 0.04 -13.23 3.34
C ALA A 213 -1.04 -14.30 3.24
N SER A 214 -2.14 -14.15 3.99
CA SER A 214 -3.27 -15.07 3.94
C SER A 214 -4.56 -14.34 4.24
N ARG A 215 -5.63 -14.65 3.49
CA ARG A 215 -6.99 -14.19 3.75
C ARG A 215 -7.94 -15.35 4.09
N VAL A 216 -7.41 -16.52 4.44
CA VAL A 216 -8.17 -17.74 4.79
C VAL A 216 -7.78 -18.29 6.17
N SER A 217 -7.50 -17.41 7.11
CA SER A 217 -7.13 -17.77 8.48
C SER A 217 -8.26 -17.46 9.47
N PRO A 218 -8.42 -18.23 10.55
CA PRO A 218 -9.38 -17.92 11.60
C PRO A 218 -8.96 -16.75 12.50
N ARG A 219 -7.70 -16.29 12.37
CA ARG A 219 -7.13 -15.23 13.22
C ARG A 219 -6.59 -14.09 12.36
N THR A 220 -6.57 -12.89 12.94
CA THR A 220 -5.86 -11.73 12.37
C THR A 220 -4.46 -11.64 12.96
N GLU A 221 -3.46 -11.50 12.09
CA GLU A 221 -2.09 -11.27 12.47
C GLU A 221 -1.49 -10.24 11.50
N ARG A 222 -0.89 -9.18 12.04
CA ARG A 222 -0.22 -8.15 11.27
C ARG A 222 1.06 -7.78 12.00
N ARG A 223 2.14 -8.44 11.68
CA ARG A 223 3.43 -8.25 12.35
C ARG A 223 4.59 -8.20 11.38
N MET A 224 5.65 -7.51 11.80
CA MET A 224 6.94 -7.51 11.14
C MET A 224 8.06 -7.62 12.18
N ARG A 225 9.09 -8.40 11.89
CA ARG A 225 10.32 -8.52 12.68
C ARG A 225 11.48 -8.13 11.79
N ILE A 226 12.33 -7.27 12.30
CA ILE A 226 13.49 -6.73 11.59
C ILE A 226 14.73 -7.07 12.39
N PHE A 227 15.69 -7.70 11.75
CA PHE A 227 16.97 -8.06 12.31
C PHE A 227 18.06 -7.26 11.62
N ALA A 228 18.80 -6.47 12.38
CA ALA A 228 19.92 -5.67 11.93
C ALA A 228 21.19 -6.04 12.73
N ARG A 229 22.33 -5.51 12.33
CA ARG A 229 23.61 -5.78 13.02
C ARG A 229 23.63 -5.26 14.46
N ASP A 230 22.91 -4.19 14.71
CA ASP A 230 22.88 -3.45 15.98
C ASP A 230 21.69 -3.81 16.88
N GLY A 231 20.79 -4.70 16.42
CA GLY A 231 19.64 -5.12 17.22
C GLY A 231 18.53 -5.77 16.43
N THR A 232 17.37 -5.91 17.09
CA THR A 232 16.15 -6.42 16.49
C THR A 232 14.96 -5.53 16.82
N MET A 233 13.98 -5.47 15.92
CA MET A 233 12.68 -4.87 16.17
C MET A 233 11.57 -5.88 15.91
N ALA A 234 10.54 -5.88 16.76
CA ALA A 234 9.31 -6.63 16.54
C ALA A 234 8.14 -5.66 16.63
N ILE A 235 7.41 -5.53 15.53
CA ILE A 235 6.23 -4.67 15.46
C ILE A 235 4.97 -5.49 15.27
N ASP A 236 3.97 -5.22 16.12
CA ASP A 236 2.62 -5.74 16.01
C ASP A 236 1.69 -4.57 15.62
N PHE A 237 1.32 -4.54 14.34
CA PHE A 237 0.45 -3.49 13.80
C PHE A 237 -0.99 -3.60 14.32
N ALA A 238 -1.43 -4.82 14.68
CA ALA A 238 -2.79 -5.05 15.18
C ALA A 238 -2.93 -4.56 16.63
N ASN A 239 -1.92 -4.84 17.46
CA ASN A 239 -1.90 -4.44 18.86
C ASN A 239 -1.17 -3.11 19.10
N ARG A 240 -0.66 -2.46 18.05
CA ARG A 240 -0.02 -1.14 18.12
C ARG A 240 1.16 -1.11 19.09
N HIS A 241 2.01 -2.11 18.97
CA HIS A 241 3.14 -2.32 19.86
C HIS A 241 4.44 -2.55 19.07
N LEU A 242 5.53 -1.94 19.54
CA LEU A 242 6.88 -2.10 19.03
C LEU A 242 7.80 -2.46 20.18
N THR A 243 8.53 -3.54 20.04
CA THR A 243 9.66 -3.92 20.90
C THR A 243 10.97 -3.74 20.13
N VAL A 244 11.91 -3.00 20.67
CA VAL A 244 13.27 -2.84 20.14
C VAL A 244 14.25 -3.46 21.14
N VAL A 245 15.10 -4.36 20.66
CA VAL A 245 16.23 -4.90 21.43
C VAL A 245 17.51 -4.43 20.75
N ALA A 246 18.23 -3.52 21.39
CA ALA A 246 19.45 -2.95 20.81
C ALA A 246 20.50 -2.64 21.88
N ARG A 247 21.73 -2.34 21.43
CA ARG A 247 22.81 -1.96 22.34
C ARG A 247 22.50 -0.61 23.01
N ASP A 248 22.77 -0.55 24.31
CA ASP A 248 22.72 0.65 25.16
C ASP A 248 21.36 1.41 25.05
N ARG A 249 20.27 0.68 24.87
CA ARG A 249 18.90 1.23 24.80
C ARG A 249 17.97 0.60 25.83
N GLY A 250 17.05 1.40 26.36
CA GLY A 250 15.94 0.95 27.20
C GLY A 250 16.38 0.27 28.50
N GLN A 251 15.57 -0.67 28.99
CA GLN A 251 15.83 -1.44 30.19
C GLN A 251 16.84 -2.57 29.89
N PRO A 252 17.83 -2.84 30.80
CA PRO A 252 18.80 -3.91 30.58
C PRO A 252 18.15 -5.26 30.26
N MET A 253 18.61 -5.91 29.19
CA MET A 253 18.09 -7.23 28.82
C MET A 253 18.69 -8.30 29.72
N PRO A 254 17.89 -9.11 30.44
CA PRO A 254 18.41 -10.18 31.27
C PRO A 254 19.24 -11.20 30.48
N GLY A 255 20.46 -11.49 30.95
CA GLY A 255 21.34 -12.50 30.33
C GLY A 255 22.13 -12.05 29.10
N VAL A 256 21.93 -10.80 28.60
CA VAL A 256 22.66 -10.27 27.43
C VAL A 256 23.31 -8.93 27.77
N ALA A 257 24.60 -8.98 28.11
CA ALA A 257 25.33 -7.77 28.50
C ALA A 257 25.39 -6.72 27.38
N GLY A 258 25.16 -5.45 27.71
CA GLY A 258 25.23 -4.32 26.80
C GLY A 258 24.03 -4.21 25.84
N PHE A 259 22.97 -5.01 26.03
CA PHE A 259 21.71 -4.88 25.31
C PHE A 259 20.57 -4.48 26.25
N GLY A 260 19.62 -3.74 25.73
CA GLY A 260 18.41 -3.39 26.45
C GLY A 260 17.18 -3.52 25.59
N ILE A 261 16.03 -3.47 26.25
CA ILE A 261 14.71 -3.59 25.65
C ILE A 261 13.99 -2.24 25.80
N GLU A 262 13.48 -1.73 24.70
CA GLU A 262 12.61 -0.57 24.64
C GLU A 262 11.26 -1.01 24.06
N GLU A 263 10.17 -0.71 24.78
CA GLU A 263 8.82 -0.99 24.33
C GLU A 263 8.10 0.34 24.10
N THR A 264 7.38 0.43 23.00
CA THR A 264 6.61 1.62 22.61
C THR A 264 5.25 1.16 22.12
N SER A 265 4.21 1.80 22.61
CA SER A 265 2.86 1.65 22.08
C SER A 265 2.36 2.99 21.55
N TRP A 266 1.41 2.98 20.64
CA TRP A 266 0.78 4.19 20.11
C TRP A 266 -0.73 4.05 20.12
N GLU A 267 -1.39 5.20 20.22
CA GLU A 267 -2.84 5.28 20.13
C GLU A 267 -3.33 5.11 18.69
N ASP A 268 -4.63 5.07 18.53
CA ASP A 268 -5.25 4.99 17.22
C ASP A 268 -4.84 6.21 16.36
N HIS A 269 -4.41 5.94 15.13
CA HIS A 269 -3.91 6.96 14.21
C HIS A 269 -4.67 6.85 12.89
N ASP A 270 -5.19 7.98 12.46
CA ASP A 270 -5.87 8.07 11.18
C ASP A 270 -4.87 8.17 10.03
N SER A 271 -4.36 7.03 9.59
CA SER A 271 -3.39 6.95 8.51
C SER A 271 -3.93 7.53 7.20
N LEU A 272 -5.25 7.43 6.96
CA LEU A 272 -5.87 7.98 5.75
C LEU A 272 -5.90 9.52 5.79
N ALA A 273 -6.21 10.10 6.95
CA ALA A 273 -6.10 11.55 7.13
C ALA A 273 -4.65 12.03 6.98
N ALA A 274 -3.67 11.27 7.51
CA ALA A 274 -2.25 11.59 7.36
C ALA A 274 -1.77 11.49 5.89
N GLU A 275 -2.24 10.50 5.14
CA GLU A 275 -1.98 10.36 3.70
C GLU A 275 -2.50 11.57 2.91
N HIS A 276 -3.75 11.99 3.17
CA HIS A 276 -4.34 13.17 2.54
C HIS A 276 -3.58 14.44 2.93
N ALA A 277 -3.23 14.60 4.20
CA ALA A 277 -2.47 15.76 4.66
C ALA A 277 -1.10 15.85 3.94
N ALA A 278 -0.40 14.72 3.76
CA ALA A 278 0.86 14.66 3.03
C ALA A 278 0.68 15.01 1.55
N PHE A 279 -0.35 14.45 0.88
CA PHE A 279 -0.67 14.79 -0.50
C PHE A 279 -0.99 16.28 -0.68
N ILE A 280 -1.83 16.84 0.18
CA ILE A 280 -2.18 18.26 0.15
C ILE A 280 -0.94 19.14 0.39
N ALA A 281 -0.06 18.76 1.33
CA ALA A 281 1.18 19.49 1.59
C ALA A 281 2.14 19.41 0.38
N SER A 282 2.21 18.27 -0.31
CA SER A 282 3.01 18.16 -1.53
C SER A 282 2.51 19.09 -2.62
N VAL A 283 1.19 19.25 -2.78
CA VAL A 283 0.60 20.13 -3.79
C VAL A 283 0.69 21.61 -3.41
N LEU A 284 0.32 21.98 -2.18
CA LEU A 284 0.21 23.38 -1.78
C LEU A 284 1.52 23.99 -1.27
N ASP A 285 2.34 23.18 -0.59
CA ASP A 285 3.54 23.67 0.11
C ASP A 285 4.84 23.21 -0.56
N GLY A 286 4.75 22.35 -1.60
CA GLY A 286 5.92 21.77 -2.25
C GLY A 286 6.67 20.76 -1.39
N ALA A 287 6.00 20.16 -0.41
CA ALA A 287 6.59 19.11 0.41
C ALA A 287 6.95 17.88 -0.46
N PRO A 288 8.00 17.11 -0.11
CA PRO A 288 8.31 15.87 -0.81
C PRO A 288 7.13 14.89 -0.81
N VAL A 289 6.89 14.22 -1.94
CA VAL A 289 5.88 13.17 -2.04
C VAL A 289 6.36 11.95 -1.24
N VAL A 290 5.59 11.52 -0.25
CA VAL A 290 5.98 10.43 0.67
C VAL A 290 6.04 9.08 -0.05
N VAL A 291 5.06 8.80 -0.90
CA VAL A 291 5.01 7.59 -1.74
C VAL A 291 4.85 8.04 -3.19
N ASP A 292 5.95 8.27 -3.85
CA ASP A 292 6.00 8.70 -5.24
C ASP A 292 5.70 7.54 -6.23
N ALA A 293 5.59 7.88 -7.50
CA ALA A 293 5.36 6.89 -8.57
C ALA A 293 6.46 5.81 -8.61
N ALA A 294 7.71 6.17 -8.30
CA ALA A 294 8.81 5.21 -8.29
C ALA A 294 8.67 4.19 -7.14
N ALA A 295 8.19 4.61 -5.97
CA ALA A 295 7.88 3.71 -4.87
C ALA A 295 6.70 2.77 -5.23
N GLY A 296 5.60 3.30 -5.76
CA GLY A 296 4.46 2.50 -6.22
C GLY A 296 4.84 1.49 -7.31
N ARG A 297 5.68 1.91 -8.27
CA ARG A 297 6.22 1.03 -9.31
C ARG A 297 7.06 -0.11 -8.75
N ARG A 298 7.95 0.18 -7.78
CA ARG A 298 8.77 -0.86 -7.12
C ARG A 298 7.92 -1.86 -6.36
N ALA A 299 6.88 -1.41 -5.68
CA ALA A 299 5.94 -2.30 -4.97
C ALA A 299 5.16 -3.19 -5.94
N LEU A 300 4.69 -2.63 -7.07
CA LEU A 300 4.05 -3.40 -8.14
C LEU A 300 5.01 -4.42 -8.77
N ASP A 301 6.24 -4.02 -9.09
CA ASP A 301 7.26 -4.92 -9.66
C ASP A 301 7.55 -6.10 -8.73
N ALA A 302 7.74 -5.84 -7.43
CA ALA A 302 7.92 -6.90 -6.44
C ALA A 302 6.71 -7.85 -6.37
N ALA A 303 5.50 -7.32 -6.40
CA ALA A 303 4.28 -8.13 -6.39
C ALA A 303 4.19 -9.01 -7.64
N LEU A 304 4.50 -8.49 -8.82
CA LEU A 304 4.51 -9.24 -10.08
C LEU A 304 5.61 -10.31 -10.10
N GLN A 305 6.79 -10.04 -9.55
CA GLN A 305 7.85 -11.04 -9.40
C GLN A 305 7.43 -12.18 -8.46
N VAL A 306 6.75 -11.88 -7.35
CA VAL A 306 6.19 -12.90 -6.45
C VAL A 306 5.16 -13.76 -7.20
N MET A 307 4.24 -13.15 -7.93
CA MET A 307 3.24 -13.87 -8.73
C MET A 307 3.88 -14.78 -9.80
N ALA A 308 4.89 -14.29 -10.50
CA ALA A 308 5.64 -15.06 -11.49
C ALA A 308 6.38 -16.26 -10.84
N SER A 309 7.02 -16.06 -9.69
CA SER A 309 7.69 -17.13 -8.95
C SER A 309 6.69 -18.20 -8.48
N MET A 310 5.51 -17.80 -8.02
CA MET A 310 4.45 -18.74 -7.63
C MET A 310 3.94 -19.56 -8.82
N ALA A 311 3.75 -18.94 -9.98
CA ALA A 311 3.36 -19.65 -11.20
C ALA A 311 4.39 -20.73 -11.58
N ASN A 312 5.69 -20.41 -11.49
CA ASN A 312 6.77 -21.36 -11.71
C ASN A 312 6.77 -22.49 -10.68
N SER A 313 6.56 -22.20 -9.41
CA SER A 313 6.48 -23.19 -8.33
C SER A 313 5.28 -24.14 -8.55
N ARG A 314 4.12 -23.60 -8.93
CA ARG A 314 2.93 -24.38 -9.26
C ARG A 314 3.17 -25.33 -10.45
N ALA A 315 3.83 -24.84 -11.51
CA ALA A 315 4.18 -25.67 -12.65
C ALA A 315 5.12 -26.84 -12.27
N ARG A 316 6.09 -26.60 -11.38
CA ARG A 316 6.98 -27.67 -10.84
C ARG A 316 6.22 -28.69 -10.01
N MET A 317 5.31 -28.25 -9.14
CA MET A 317 4.48 -29.13 -8.32
C MET A 317 3.56 -30.02 -9.18
N ALA A 318 2.98 -29.45 -10.25
CA ALA A 318 2.20 -30.22 -11.21
C ALA A 318 3.06 -31.26 -11.93
N ALA A 319 4.21 -30.90 -12.42
CA ALA A 319 5.14 -31.80 -13.12
C ALA A 319 5.67 -32.93 -12.21
N SER A 320 5.78 -32.70 -10.90
CA SER A 320 6.19 -33.72 -9.91
C SER A 320 5.01 -34.60 -9.41
N GLY A 321 3.78 -34.32 -9.81
CA GLY A 321 2.59 -35.00 -9.33
C GLY A 321 2.15 -34.62 -7.93
N LEU A 322 2.75 -33.57 -7.32
CA LEU A 322 2.35 -33.05 -6.01
C LEU A 322 0.98 -32.33 -6.10
N LEU A 323 0.68 -31.73 -7.25
CA LEU A 323 -0.64 -31.18 -7.58
C LEU A 323 -1.25 -32.02 -8.69
N ASP A 324 -2.33 -32.70 -8.40
CA ASP A 324 -3.17 -33.34 -9.45
C ASP A 324 -4.08 -32.27 -10.04
N LEU A 325 -3.66 -31.70 -11.18
CA LEU A 325 -4.45 -30.69 -11.89
C LEU A 325 -5.64 -31.29 -12.66
N THR A 326 -5.80 -32.63 -12.65
CA THR A 326 -6.90 -33.33 -13.32
C THR A 326 -8.07 -33.61 -12.39
N ALA A 327 -7.87 -33.52 -11.08
CA ALA A 327 -8.94 -33.58 -10.09
C ALA A 327 -9.72 -32.26 -10.13
N GLY A 328 -10.74 -32.19 -10.98
CA GLY A 328 -11.66 -31.06 -11.06
C GLY A 328 -12.38 -30.83 -9.73
N HIS A 329 -12.56 -29.60 -9.37
CA HIS A 329 -13.45 -29.16 -8.30
C HIS A 329 -14.87 -29.15 -8.78
#